data_8fcb2333bf2e39e0a7ffeb31f37bb093
#
_entry.id   8fcb2333bf2e39e0a7ffeb31f37bb093
#
_cell.length_a   1.000
_cell.length_b   1.000
_cell.length_c   1.000
_cell.angle_alpha   90.00
_cell.angle_beta   90.00
_cell.angle_gamma   90.00
#
_symmetry.space_group_name_H-M   'P 1'
#
loop_
_entity.id
_entity.type
_entity.pdbx_description
1 polymer ?
#
loop_
_entity_poly.entity_id
_entity_poly.type
_entity_poly.pdbx_seq_one_letter_code
_entity_poly.pdbx_strand_id
1 'polypeptide(L)'
;VVPYEHPEMDAWRNNFKGIRYLHEPTNLEIFGAVDDVWEGVNSKELYIVDYKSTSKKGDPDIESGWGSTYKRQIETYQWLFRQNGFDVNNTGYFLYVNGVKGDNSFYYDHEGYEHLGFMEFSTTLIPYEGNPDWLEGILFRIKDTLMADELPEPNESYDLNTYYYERAKIEAEYSWIWKIPE
;
A
#
# COMPACT_ATOMS: atom_id res chain seq x y z
N VAL A 1 16.73 10.64 -12.09
CA VAL A 1 16.65 9.34 -11.39
C VAL A 1 16.75 8.22 -12.41
N VAL A 2 17.20 7.06 -11.98
CA VAL A 2 17.28 5.80 -12.74
C VAL A 2 16.75 4.66 -11.84
N PRO A 3 16.30 3.53 -12.39
CA PRO A 3 15.98 2.37 -11.57
C PRO A 3 17.20 1.96 -10.72
N TYR A 4 16.97 1.67 -9.44
CA TYR A 4 18.02 1.21 -8.55
C TYR A 4 18.23 -0.30 -8.71
N GLU A 5 19.47 -0.69 -8.98
CA GLU A 5 19.85 -2.10 -9.10
C GLU A 5 20.42 -2.61 -7.78
N HIS A 6 19.79 -3.63 -7.20
CA HIS A 6 20.25 -4.25 -5.96
C HIS A 6 19.98 -5.76 -6.00
N PRO A 7 20.90 -6.62 -5.49
CA PRO A 7 20.70 -8.08 -5.48
C PRO A 7 19.41 -8.55 -4.79
N GLU A 8 18.95 -7.81 -3.78
CA GLU A 8 17.72 -8.14 -3.02
C GLU A 8 16.45 -7.53 -3.62
N MET A 9 16.51 -6.84 -4.76
CA MET A 9 15.35 -6.13 -5.32
C MET A 9 14.15 -7.05 -5.54
N ASP A 10 14.36 -8.26 -6.05
CA ASP A 10 13.29 -9.25 -6.23
C ASP A 10 12.67 -9.70 -4.91
N ALA A 11 13.46 -9.77 -3.85
CA ALA A 11 12.96 -10.08 -2.52
C ALA A 11 12.16 -8.90 -1.95
N TRP A 12 12.63 -7.66 -2.14
CA TRP A 12 11.93 -6.46 -1.67
C TRP A 12 10.59 -6.23 -2.34
N ARG A 13 10.44 -6.64 -3.61
CA ARG A 13 9.19 -6.58 -4.36
C ARG A 13 8.22 -7.72 -4.05
N ASN A 14 8.66 -8.73 -3.33
CA ASN A 14 7.84 -9.89 -3.02
C ASN A 14 6.98 -9.65 -1.77
N ASN A 15 5.66 -9.78 -1.90
CA ASN A 15 4.68 -9.52 -0.83
C ASN A 15 4.87 -10.37 0.44
N PHE A 16 5.53 -11.51 0.35
CA PHE A 16 5.78 -12.41 1.49
C PHE A 16 7.17 -12.24 2.10
N LYS A 17 8.09 -11.59 1.39
CA LYS A 17 9.45 -11.31 1.84
C LYS A 17 9.58 -9.85 2.24
N GLY A 18 9.53 -8.96 1.26
CA GLY A 18 9.69 -7.53 1.44
C GLY A 18 11.05 -7.12 2.01
N ILE A 19 11.26 -5.83 2.16
CA ILE A 19 12.33 -5.30 3.00
C ILE A 19 11.90 -5.39 4.46
N ARG A 20 12.81 -5.82 5.36
CA ARG A 20 12.50 -6.15 6.76
C ARG A 20 13.40 -5.40 7.71
N TYR A 21 12.86 -5.09 8.89
CA TYR A 21 13.62 -4.54 10.00
C TYR A 21 13.06 -5.02 11.33
N LEU A 22 13.92 -5.57 12.21
CA LEU A 22 13.56 -5.87 13.58
C LEU A 22 13.75 -4.63 14.44
N HIS A 23 12.66 -4.08 14.91
CA HIS A 23 12.69 -2.97 15.84
C HIS A 23 12.93 -3.49 17.26
N GLU A 24 14.20 -3.52 17.70
CA GLU A 24 14.62 -4.12 18.96
C GLU A 24 13.84 -3.59 20.18
N PRO A 25 13.55 -2.29 20.33
CA PRO A 25 12.87 -1.78 21.52
C PRO A 25 11.49 -2.41 21.76
N THR A 26 10.78 -2.77 20.69
CA THR A 26 9.45 -3.41 20.79
C THR A 26 9.47 -4.90 20.49
N ASN A 27 10.57 -5.41 19.96
CA ASN A 27 10.68 -6.77 19.44
C ASN A 27 9.61 -7.07 18.37
N LEU A 28 9.30 -6.07 17.52
CA LEU A 28 8.43 -6.23 16.37
C LEU A 28 9.28 -6.28 15.10
N GLU A 29 8.99 -7.23 14.22
CA GLU A 29 9.53 -7.24 12.86
C GLU A 29 8.55 -6.49 11.95
N ILE A 30 9.02 -5.41 11.34
CA ILE A 30 8.28 -4.62 10.36
C ILE A 30 8.78 -5.01 8.97
N PHE A 31 7.87 -5.25 8.05
CA PHE A 31 8.24 -5.53 6.67
C PHE A 31 7.23 -4.98 5.68
N GLY A 32 7.66 -4.79 4.44
CA GLY A 32 6.79 -4.37 3.37
C GLY A 32 7.42 -4.59 2.00
N ALA A 33 6.60 -4.81 0.99
CA ALA A 33 7.03 -4.99 -0.38
C ALA A 33 6.85 -3.67 -1.14
N VAL A 34 7.97 -3.14 -1.67
CA VAL A 34 7.94 -1.93 -2.52
C VAL A 34 7.62 -2.31 -3.96
N ASP A 35 6.98 -1.42 -4.69
CA ASP A 35 6.79 -1.62 -6.13
C ASP A 35 8.09 -1.35 -6.88
N ASP A 36 8.78 -0.23 -6.54
CA ASP A 36 10.07 0.10 -7.14
C ASP A 36 10.88 1.04 -6.24
N VAL A 37 12.19 1.12 -6.55
CA VAL A 37 13.13 2.06 -5.95
C VAL A 37 13.96 2.69 -7.06
N TRP A 38 14.07 4.01 -7.05
CA TRP A 38 14.92 4.73 -8.00
C TRP A 38 16.11 5.37 -7.28
N GLU A 39 17.21 5.52 -7.99
CA GLU A 39 18.43 6.19 -7.51
C GLU A 39 18.59 7.55 -8.19
N GLY A 40 18.93 8.56 -7.42
CA GLY A 40 19.34 9.85 -7.95
C GLY A 40 20.70 9.74 -8.66
N VAL A 41 20.76 10.14 -9.94
CA VAL A 41 21.99 10.00 -10.74
C VAL A 41 23.17 10.72 -10.09
N ASN A 42 22.94 11.90 -9.52
CA ASN A 42 23.96 12.74 -8.91
C ASN A 42 24.02 12.59 -7.38
N SER A 43 22.88 12.58 -6.69
CA SER A 43 22.82 12.53 -5.23
C SER A 43 23.12 11.15 -4.67
N LYS A 44 22.83 10.11 -5.44
CA LYS A 44 22.88 8.69 -5.01
C LYS A 44 21.88 8.32 -3.94
N GLU A 45 21.01 9.23 -3.55
CA GLU A 45 19.89 8.95 -2.66
C GLU A 45 18.86 8.06 -3.35
N LEU A 46 18.20 7.24 -2.56
CA LEU A 46 17.11 6.39 -3.03
C LEU A 46 15.75 7.12 -2.92
N TYR A 47 14.91 6.88 -3.90
CA TYR A 47 13.53 7.38 -3.96
C TYR A 47 12.58 6.20 -3.99
N ILE A 48 11.67 6.16 -3.03
CA ILE A 48 10.61 5.12 -3.01
C ILE A 48 9.57 5.46 -4.07
N VAL A 49 9.19 4.46 -4.86
CA VAL A 49 8.22 4.59 -5.94
C VAL A 49 7.10 3.58 -5.75
N ASP A 50 5.88 4.05 -5.85
CA ASP A 50 4.67 3.27 -5.68
C ASP A 50 3.80 3.39 -6.93
N TYR A 51 3.46 2.24 -7.53
CA TYR A 51 2.69 2.16 -8.76
C TYR A 51 1.20 2.08 -8.47
N LYS A 52 0.43 2.99 -9.03
CA LYS A 52 -1.02 3.02 -8.88
C LYS A 52 -1.72 2.93 -10.22
N SER A 53 -2.69 2.05 -10.33
CA SER A 53 -3.59 1.96 -11.48
C SER A 53 -4.97 2.50 -11.12
N THR A 54 -5.56 3.23 -12.04
CA THR A 54 -6.90 3.79 -11.88
C THR A 54 -7.59 3.94 -13.24
N SER A 55 -8.87 4.25 -13.23
CA SER A 55 -9.62 4.64 -14.43
C SER A 55 -10.64 5.72 -14.05
N LYS A 56 -10.15 6.77 -13.40
CA LYS A 56 -10.96 7.95 -13.03
C LYS A 56 -11.10 8.91 -14.20
N LYS A 57 -12.20 9.68 -14.20
CA LYS A 57 -12.30 10.89 -15.01
C LYS A 57 -11.46 11.99 -14.35
N GLY A 58 -10.60 12.63 -15.12
CA GLY A 58 -9.68 13.66 -14.65
C GLY A 58 -8.33 13.12 -14.16
N ASP A 59 -7.49 14.03 -13.70
CA ASP A 59 -6.15 13.69 -13.25
C ASP A 59 -6.17 12.95 -11.91
N PRO A 60 -5.28 11.95 -11.73
CA PRO A 60 -5.07 11.32 -10.44
C PRO A 60 -4.57 12.32 -9.40
N ASP A 61 -5.00 12.15 -8.15
CA ASP A 61 -4.55 12.94 -7.02
C ASP A 61 -4.29 12.04 -5.79
N ILE A 62 -3.51 12.55 -4.85
CA ILE A 62 -3.18 11.90 -3.58
C ILE A 62 -3.78 12.62 -2.36
N GLU A 63 -4.63 13.62 -2.59
CA GLU A 63 -5.24 14.40 -1.50
C GLU A 63 -6.63 13.89 -1.12
N SER A 64 -7.25 13.08 -1.98
CA SER A 64 -8.59 12.54 -1.79
C SER A 64 -8.60 11.02 -1.62
N GLY A 65 -9.70 10.49 -1.08
CA GLY A 65 -9.95 9.04 -0.97
C GLY A 65 -8.86 8.31 -0.17
N TRP A 66 -8.16 7.38 -0.81
CA TRP A 66 -7.09 6.57 -0.20
C TRP A 66 -5.74 7.27 -0.09
N GLY A 67 -5.64 8.55 -0.46
CA GLY A 67 -4.38 9.30 -0.51
C GLY A 67 -3.60 9.26 0.80
N SER A 68 -4.28 9.44 1.95
CA SER A 68 -3.63 9.36 3.26
C SER A 68 -3.02 7.98 3.57
N THR A 69 -3.63 6.91 3.06
CA THR A 69 -3.10 5.54 3.21
C THR A 69 -1.88 5.33 2.32
N TYR A 70 -1.91 5.83 1.09
CA TYR A 70 -0.78 5.76 0.16
C TYR A 70 0.42 6.57 0.66
N LYS A 71 0.19 7.76 1.21
CA LYS A 71 1.24 8.57 1.83
C LYS A 71 1.95 7.81 2.96
N ARG A 72 1.18 7.21 3.89
CA ARG A 72 1.73 6.37 4.96
C ARG A 72 2.49 5.15 4.44
N GLN A 73 2.07 4.58 3.33
CA GLN A 73 2.76 3.45 2.70
C GLN A 73 4.17 3.86 2.25
N ILE A 74 4.31 4.97 1.49
CA ILE A 74 5.62 5.50 1.10
C ILE A 74 6.49 5.82 2.31
N GLU A 75 5.93 6.50 3.33
CA GLU A 75 6.65 6.86 4.55
C GLU A 75 7.17 5.62 5.30
N THR A 76 6.36 4.56 5.37
CA THR A 76 6.79 3.29 5.96
C THR A 76 7.96 2.68 5.20
N TYR A 77 7.94 2.71 3.87
CA TYR A 77 9.05 2.20 3.07
C TYR A 77 10.30 3.09 3.19
N GLN A 78 10.16 4.42 3.20
CA GLN A 78 11.28 5.33 3.47
C GLN A 78 11.95 5.01 4.82
N TRP A 79 11.14 4.78 5.86
CA TRP A 79 11.63 4.37 7.17
C TRP A 79 12.36 3.02 7.11
N LEU A 80 11.74 1.99 6.53
CA LEU A 80 12.34 0.65 6.40
C LEU A 80 13.69 0.68 5.71
N PHE A 81 13.81 1.40 4.60
CA PHE A 81 15.08 1.51 3.88
C PHE A 81 16.13 2.24 4.71
N ARG A 82 15.77 3.31 5.42
CA ARG A 82 16.69 4.04 6.32
C ARG A 82 17.16 3.15 7.48
N GLN A 83 16.27 2.36 8.08
CA GLN A 83 16.63 1.42 9.13
C GLN A 83 17.60 0.32 8.64
N ASN A 84 17.57 0.00 7.36
CA ASN A 84 18.53 -0.90 6.71
C ASN A 84 19.81 -0.20 6.21
N GLY A 85 20.00 1.08 6.56
CA GLY A 85 21.24 1.84 6.29
C GLY A 85 21.33 2.50 4.92
N PHE A 86 20.23 2.57 4.18
CA PHE A 86 20.16 3.26 2.89
C PHE A 86 19.95 4.77 3.09
N ASP A 87 20.58 5.55 2.23
CA ASP A 87 20.34 6.98 2.13
C ASP A 87 19.10 7.24 1.27
N VAL A 88 18.01 7.65 1.90
CA VAL A 88 16.68 7.76 1.26
C VAL A 88 16.21 9.21 1.30
N ASN A 89 15.90 9.75 0.14
CA ASN A 89 15.32 11.08 0.02
C ASN A 89 13.92 11.13 0.64
N ASN A 90 13.53 12.28 1.18
CA ASN A 90 12.18 12.47 1.70
C ASN A 90 11.11 12.46 0.59
N THR A 91 11.49 12.80 -0.63
CA THR A 91 10.61 12.72 -1.77
C THR A 91 10.43 11.25 -2.20
N GLY A 92 9.21 10.76 -2.21
CA GLY A 92 8.80 9.55 -2.90
C GLY A 92 7.95 9.89 -4.12
N TYR A 93 7.63 8.91 -4.93
CA TYR A 93 6.85 9.11 -6.15
C TYR A 93 5.69 8.15 -6.24
N PHE A 94 4.52 8.67 -6.60
CA PHE A 94 3.41 7.86 -7.09
C PHE A 94 3.40 7.90 -8.61
N LEU A 95 3.57 6.75 -9.26
CA LEU A 95 3.40 6.62 -10.70
C LEU A 95 2.01 6.07 -11.00
N TYR A 96 1.12 6.96 -11.37
CA TYR A 96 -0.23 6.59 -11.77
C TYR A 96 -0.29 6.20 -13.25
N VAL A 97 -0.97 5.08 -13.52
CA VAL A 97 -1.38 4.65 -14.84
C VAL A 97 -2.90 4.69 -14.89
N ASN A 98 -3.47 5.68 -15.58
CA ASN A 98 -4.90 5.92 -15.65
C ASN A 98 -5.46 5.41 -16.98
N GLY A 99 -6.30 4.37 -16.92
CA GLY A 99 -7.01 3.86 -18.10
C GLY A 99 -8.07 4.86 -18.58
N VAL A 100 -7.97 5.27 -19.83
CA VAL A 100 -8.89 6.21 -20.45
C VAL A 100 -10.18 5.48 -20.84
N LYS A 101 -11.27 5.82 -20.14
CA LYS A 101 -12.62 5.33 -20.47
C LYS A 101 -13.30 6.33 -21.41
N GLY A 102 -13.30 6.03 -22.71
CA GLY A 102 -14.09 6.74 -23.69
C GLY A 102 -15.21 5.85 -24.24
N ASP A 103 -16.14 6.43 -24.98
CA ASP A 103 -17.21 5.68 -25.65
C ASP A 103 -16.66 4.67 -26.67
N ASN A 104 -15.38 4.83 -27.06
CA ASN A 104 -14.63 3.97 -27.99
C ASN A 104 -13.35 3.43 -27.32
N SER A 105 -13.38 3.08 -26.04
CA SER A 105 -12.21 2.57 -25.32
C SER A 105 -11.67 1.25 -25.86
N PHE A 106 -12.41 0.56 -26.71
CA PHE A 106 -11.99 -0.62 -27.43
C PHE A 106 -12.08 -0.31 -28.94
N TYR A 107 -10.95 -0.06 -29.57
CA TYR A 107 -10.90 0.09 -31.02
C TYR A 107 -10.97 -1.30 -31.64
N TYR A 108 -12.16 -1.62 -32.17
CA TYR A 108 -12.35 -2.74 -33.08
C TYR A 108 -12.32 -2.13 -34.46
N ASP A 109 -11.22 -2.05 -35.13
CA ASP A 109 -11.25 -1.97 -36.57
C ASP A 109 -9.87 -1.81 -37.20
N HIS A 110 -9.16 -2.94 -37.35
CA HIS A 110 -8.20 -3.08 -38.42
C HIS A 110 -8.31 -4.49 -38.93
N GLU A 111 -8.45 -4.68 -40.23
CA GLU A 111 -8.40 -5.98 -40.90
C GLU A 111 -7.22 -6.82 -40.38
N GLY A 112 -7.51 -7.97 -39.77
CA GLY A 112 -6.52 -8.88 -39.20
C GLY A 112 -6.35 -8.79 -37.67
N TYR A 113 -7.08 -7.91 -36.95
CA TYR A 113 -7.02 -7.75 -35.50
C TYR A 113 -8.38 -7.95 -34.81
N GLU A 114 -9.26 -8.72 -35.44
CA GLU A 114 -10.66 -8.92 -35.01
C GLU A 114 -10.80 -9.47 -33.57
N HIS A 115 -9.69 -9.91 -32.96
CA HIS A 115 -9.65 -10.47 -31.60
C HIS A 115 -8.82 -9.65 -30.60
N LEU A 116 -8.30 -8.49 -31.03
CA LEU A 116 -7.48 -7.64 -30.17
C LEU A 116 -8.24 -6.37 -29.76
N GLY A 117 -8.25 -6.10 -28.47
CA GLY A 117 -8.71 -4.83 -27.89
C GLY A 117 -7.50 -3.94 -27.55
N PHE A 118 -7.63 -2.64 -27.74
CA PHE A 118 -6.65 -1.64 -27.31
C PHE A 118 -7.26 -0.78 -26.20
N MET A 119 -6.49 -0.48 -25.17
CA MET A 119 -6.85 0.47 -24.15
C MET A 119 -5.78 1.55 -24.07
N GLU A 120 -6.21 2.80 -24.10
CA GLU A 120 -5.33 3.95 -23.90
C GLU A 120 -5.10 4.18 -22.42
N PHE A 121 -3.87 4.52 -22.04
CA PHE A 121 -3.49 4.90 -20.70
C PHE A 121 -2.76 6.23 -20.71
N SER A 122 -3.07 7.08 -19.72
CA SER A 122 -2.25 8.23 -19.40
C SER A 122 -1.41 7.94 -18.16
N THR A 123 -0.19 8.45 -18.13
CA THR A 123 0.71 8.30 -16.99
C THR A 123 0.92 9.65 -16.31
N THR A 124 0.87 9.67 -14.98
CA THR A 124 1.13 10.86 -14.17
C THR A 124 2.09 10.51 -13.05
N LEU A 125 3.18 11.27 -12.92
CA LEU A 125 4.13 11.13 -11.84
C LEU A 125 3.85 12.23 -10.79
N ILE A 126 3.50 11.82 -9.57
CA ILE A 126 3.19 12.74 -8.48
C ILE A 126 4.28 12.61 -7.42
N PRO A 127 5.11 13.65 -7.19
CA PRO A 127 6.06 13.68 -6.09
C PRO A 127 5.31 13.87 -4.76
N TYR A 128 5.81 13.23 -3.72
CA TYR A 128 5.31 13.37 -2.37
C TYR A 128 6.47 13.51 -1.37
N GLU A 129 6.47 14.58 -0.59
CA GLU A 129 7.42 14.78 0.50
C GLU A 129 6.91 14.07 1.75
N GLY A 130 7.51 12.91 2.07
CA GLY A 130 7.12 12.08 3.20
C GLY A 130 7.83 12.48 4.50
N ASN A 131 7.16 12.24 5.62
CA ASN A 131 7.74 12.34 6.96
C ASN A 131 7.41 11.10 7.78
N PRO A 132 8.33 10.13 7.94
CA PRO A 132 8.10 8.89 8.67
C PRO A 132 8.27 8.99 10.19
N ASP A 133 8.45 10.18 10.78
CA ASP A 133 8.74 10.36 12.23
C ASP A 133 7.63 9.79 13.14
N TRP A 134 6.42 9.64 12.64
CA TRP A 134 5.30 9.06 13.38
C TRP A 134 5.42 7.55 13.63
N LEU A 135 6.24 6.85 12.84
CA LEU A 135 6.33 5.38 12.89
C LEU A 135 6.84 4.86 14.23
N GLU A 136 7.89 5.45 14.78
CA GLU A 136 8.43 5.05 16.08
C GLU A 136 7.35 5.03 17.17
N GLY A 137 6.58 6.10 17.28
CA GLY A 137 5.50 6.20 18.26
C GLY A 137 4.38 5.17 18.05
N ILE A 138 4.09 4.84 16.79
CA ILE A 138 3.09 3.81 16.45
C ILE A 138 3.57 2.41 16.82
N LEU A 139 4.86 2.08 16.63
CA LEU A 139 5.40 0.76 16.99
C LEU A 139 5.26 0.47 18.48
N PHE A 140 5.53 1.45 19.34
CA PHE A 140 5.30 1.31 20.79
C PHE A 140 3.81 1.09 21.10
N ARG A 141 2.92 1.89 20.49
CA ARG A 141 1.47 1.72 20.68
C ARG A 141 0.96 0.36 20.20
N ILE A 142 1.48 -0.15 19.07
CA ILE A 142 1.18 -1.51 18.59
C ILE A 142 1.63 -2.53 19.64
N LYS A 143 2.85 -2.38 20.16
CA LYS A 143 3.38 -3.28 21.20
C LYS A 143 2.51 -3.24 22.44
N ASP A 144 2.16 -2.07 22.94
CA ASP A 144 1.31 -1.90 24.12
C ASP A 144 -0.05 -2.58 23.92
N THR A 145 -0.67 -2.38 22.74
CA THR A 145 -1.94 -3.03 22.38
C THR A 145 -1.84 -4.55 22.35
N LEU A 146 -0.76 -5.09 21.75
CA LEU A 146 -0.55 -6.53 21.65
C LEU A 146 -0.27 -7.21 23.00
N MET A 147 0.24 -6.44 23.98
CA MET A 147 0.58 -6.94 25.31
C MET A 147 -0.48 -6.60 26.36
N ALA A 148 -1.52 -5.88 25.99
CA ALA A 148 -2.62 -5.53 26.90
C ALA A 148 -3.49 -6.78 27.20
N ASP A 149 -3.96 -6.88 28.44
CA ASP A 149 -4.89 -7.92 28.86
C ASP A 149 -6.31 -7.71 28.29
N GLU A 150 -6.63 -6.46 27.92
CA GLU A 150 -7.92 -6.07 27.37
C GLU A 150 -7.78 -5.61 25.91
N LEU A 151 -8.78 -5.95 25.10
CA LEU A 151 -8.85 -5.48 23.72
C LEU A 151 -9.14 -3.97 23.69
N PRO A 152 -8.55 -3.21 22.76
CA PRO A 152 -8.89 -1.81 22.58
C PRO A 152 -10.35 -1.65 22.16
N GLU A 153 -10.96 -0.54 22.55
CA GLU A 153 -12.30 -0.18 22.12
C GLU A 153 -12.36 -0.13 20.57
N PRO A 154 -13.39 -0.76 19.98
CA PRO A 154 -13.54 -0.77 18.54
C PRO A 154 -13.84 0.63 18.00
N ASN A 155 -13.27 0.95 16.84
CA ASN A 155 -13.61 2.17 16.14
C ASN A 155 -14.99 2.04 15.49
N GLU A 156 -16.01 2.65 16.08
CA GLU A 156 -17.41 2.58 15.63
C GLU A 156 -17.62 3.10 14.19
N SER A 157 -16.75 3.98 13.71
CA SER A 157 -16.83 4.52 12.34
C SER A 157 -16.24 3.59 11.27
N TYR A 158 -15.70 2.44 11.65
CA TYR A 158 -15.07 1.52 10.72
C TYR A 158 -16.07 0.48 10.20
N ASP A 159 -16.30 0.45 8.91
CA ASP A 159 -17.31 -0.41 8.26
C ASP A 159 -17.18 -1.89 8.62
N LEU A 160 -15.94 -2.37 8.81
CA LEU A 160 -15.69 -3.76 9.21
C LEU A 160 -16.25 -4.08 10.59
N ASN A 161 -16.24 -3.12 11.52
CA ASN A 161 -16.83 -3.30 12.84
C ASN A 161 -18.36 -3.43 12.74
N THR A 162 -19.00 -2.60 11.92
CA THR A 162 -20.45 -2.72 11.65
C THR A 162 -20.79 -4.11 11.11
N TYR A 163 -20.04 -4.58 10.12
CA TYR A 163 -20.20 -5.94 9.59
C TYR A 163 -20.03 -7.02 10.67
N TYR A 164 -18.99 -6.89 11.50
CA TYR A 164 -18.70 -7.87 12.56
C TYR A 164 -19.82 -7.93 13.60
N TYR A 165 -20.33 -6.79 14.06
CA TYR A 165 -21.43 -6.74 15.00
C TYR A 165 -22.75 -7.28 14.43
N GLU A 166 -23.09 -6.93 13.19
CA GLU A 166 -24.28 -7.47 12.54
C GLU A 166 -24.14 -8.98 12.32
N ARG A 167 -22.97 -9.47 11.96
CA ARG A 167 -22.69 -10.90 11.84
C ARG A 167 -22.83 -11.63 13.17
N ALA A 168 -22.29 -11.08 14.26
CA ALA A 168 -22.39 -11.66 15.59
C ALA A 168 -23.85 -11.73 16.10
N LYS A 169 -24.68 -10.72 15.80
CA LYS A 169 -26.12 -10.76 16.09
C LYS A 169 -26.81 -11.91 15.36
N ILE A 170 -26.53 -12.05 14.05
CA ILE A 170 -27.10 -13.14 13.25
C ILE A 170 -26.67 -14.50 13.81
N GLU A 171 -25.40 -14.68 14.13
CA GLU A 171 -24.90 -15.94 14.70
C GLU A 171 -25.52 -16.25 16.06
N ALA A 172 -25.73 -15.25 16.91
CA ALA A 172 -26.41 -15.41 18.18
C ALA A 172 -27.89 -15.80 18.00
N GLU A 173 -28.58 -15.17 17.05
CA GLU A 173 -29.98 -15.46 16.73
C GLU A 173 -30.19 -16.86 16.17
N TYR A 174 -29.25 -17.33 15.35
CA TYR A 174 -29.31 -18.64 14.68
C TYR A 174 -28.42 -19.71 15.34
N SER A 175 -27.87 -19.46 16.51
CA SER A 175 -26.96 -20.39 17.23
C SER A 175 -27.59 -21.79 17.49
N TRP A 176 -28.90 -21.90 17.48
CA TRP A 176 -29.64 -23.17 17.64
C TRP A 176 -29.59 -24.05 16.36
N ILE A 177 -29.35 -23.47 15.18
CA ILE A 177 -29.30 -24.23 13.92
C ILE A 177 -28.00 -25.07 13.82
N TRP A 178 -26.90 -24.60 14.45
CA TRP A 178 -25.59 -25.25 14.37
C TRP A 178 -25.28 -26.21 15.52
N LYS A 179 -26.25 -26.48 16.42
CA LYS A 179 -26.11 -27.58 17.36
C LYS A 179 -26.33 -28.88 16.61
N ILE A 180 -25.23 -29.45 16.06
CA ILE A 180 -25.20 -30.82 15.57
C ILE A 180 -25.46 -31.70 16.80
N PRO A 181 -26.51 -32.55 16.81
CA PRO A 181 -26.67 -33.55 17.88
C PRO A 181 -25.46 -34.47 17.85
N GLU A 182 -24.87 -34.75 19.02
CA GLU A 182 -23.87 -35.79 19.20
C GLU A 182 -24.38 -37.17 18.80
#